data_a3c73f05d9667e34dc451720a4257a81
#
_entry.id   a3c73f05d9667e34dc451720a4257a81
#
_cell.length_a   1.000
_cell.length_b   1.000
_cell.length_c   1.000
_cell.angle_alpha   90.00
_cell.angle_beta   90.00
_cell.angle_gamma   90.00
#
_symmetry.space_group_name_H-M   'P 1'
#
loop_
_entity.id
_entity.type
_entity.pdbx_description
1 polymer ?
#
loop_
_entity_poly.entity_id
_entity_poly.type
_entity_poly.pdbx_seq_one_letter_code
_entity_poly.pdbx_strand_id
1 'polypeptide(L)'
;LSCVPTLCLNAALRLQFADTAHFAFSGRLKRRIMPFFICLSAMNPLNLPQELPIARYRLHFTLTHDLQLPPYAASTLRGVFGHALLAAACTCDTPQTPHLPDCPYAQIFEPAPCADLPGSIRQSPPPPYLIETPLVAPTHFPAGAGYAFDLVLFGRARHSLPLIAAVFAQAFAKGLGANNAGKGELSGIAVQQADGSFLTISERGSPIALHDNHIRLPERYPTQARIQLLTPLRIQQ
;
A
#
# COMPACT_ATOMS: atom_id res chain seq x y z
N LEU A 1 -19.99 -10.12 -9.69
CA LEU A 1 -18.72 -10.08 -8.93
C LEU A 1 -17.65 -9.47 -9.83
N SER A 2 -17.59 -8.12 -9.89
CA SER A 2 -16.67 -7.41 -10.77
C SER A 2 -15.29 -7.33 -10.10
N CYS A 3 -14.29 -8.00 -10.67
CA CYS A 3 -12.90 -7.75 -10.40
C CYS A 3 -12.54 -6.35 -10.93
N VAL A 4 -12.18 -5.43 -10.05
CA VAL A 4 -11.64 -4.13 -10.45
C VAL A 4 -10.16 -4.36 -10.82
N PRO A 5 -9.70 -3.96 -12.01
CA PRO A 5 -8.29 -4.10 -12.37
C PRO A 5 -7.43 -3.23 -11.44
N THR A 6 -6.62 -3.88 -10.63
CA THR A 6 -5.66 -3.22 -9.75
C THR A 6 -4.35 -3.05 -10.51
N LEU A 7 -4.01 -1.82 -10.84
CA LEU A 7 -2.69 -1.47 -11.38
C LEU A 7 -1.64 -1.68 -10.28
N CYS A 8 -0.82 -2.71 -10.43
CA CYS A 8 0.36 -2.95 -9.60
C CYS A 8 1.45 -1.95 -9.97
N LEU A 9 1.60 -0.89 -9.21
CA LEU A 9 2.77 -0.02 -9.24
C LEU A 9 3.58 -0.25 -7.95
N ASN A 10 4.59 -1.12 -8.03
CA ASN A 10 5.58 -1.32 -6.96
C ASN A 10 6.61 -0.16 -6.87
N ALA A 11 6.20 1.04 -7.22
CA ALA A 11 7.01 2.24 -7.10
C ALA A 11 6.20 3.31 -6.36
N ALA A 12 6.82 4.00 -5.42
CA ALA A 12 6.20 5.18 -4.83
C ALA A 12 6.03 6.23 -5.92
N LEU A 13 4.80 6.38 -6.40
CA LEU A 13 4.43 7.36 -7.42
C LEU A 13 3.81 8.55 -6.72
N ARG A 14 4.46 9.71 -6.78
CA ARG A 14 3.85 10.96 -6.33
C ARG A 14 3.28 11.67 -7.56
N LEU A 15 1.97 11.75 -7.64
CA LEU A 15 1.28 12.58 -8.63
C LEU A 15 1.18 14.00 -8.06
N GLN A 16 1.85 14.95 -8.71
CA GLN A 16 1.67 16.37 -8.45
C GLN A 16 1.02 17.01 -9.67
N PHE A 17 -0.15 17.58 -9.48
CA PHE A 17 -0.84 18.34 -10.51
C PHE A 17 -0.34 19.79 -10.44
N ALA A 18 0.30 20.24 -11.48
CA ALA A 18 0.77 21.62 -11.63
C ALA A 18 0.44 22.14 -13.03
N ASP A 19 0.15 23.42 -13.13
CA ASP A 19 -0.22 24.08 -14.39
C ASP A 19 0.91 24.19 -15.42
N THR A 20 2.12 23.73 -15.11
CA THR A 20 3.28 23.77 -16.02
C THR A 20 4.03 22.44 -16.05
N ALA A 21 4.18 21.89 -17.25
CA ALA A 21 4.83 20.60 -17.47
C ALA A 21 6.36 20.73 -17.58
N HIS A 22 7.08 20.20 -16.59
CA HIS A 22 8.49 19.84 -16.73
C HIS A 22 8.70 18.42 -16.23
N PHE A 23 9.30 17.57 -17.07
CA PHE A 23 9.77 16.25 -16.66
C PHE A 23 11.20 16.37 -16.13
N ALA A 24 11.45 15.99 -14.88
CA ALA A 24 12.80 15.87 -14.35
C ALA A 24 13.06 14.42 -13.97
N PHE A 25 14.04 13.79 -14.63
CA PHE A 25 14.59 12.50 -14.25
C PHE A 25 15.78 12.77 -13.33
N SER A 26 15.68 12.38 -12.06
CA SER A 26 16.80 12.40 -11.11
C SER A 26 17.40 10.99 -11.03
N GLY A 27 18.38 10.72 -11.85
CA GLY A 27 19.20 9.52 -11.82
C GLY A 27 20.43 9.70 -12.70
N ARG A 28 21.61 9.32 -12.23
CA ARG A 28 22.88 9.42 -12.94
C ARG A 28 22.88 8.58 -14.22
N LEU A 29 22.24 9.05 -15.27
CA LEU A 29 22.52 8.63 -16.63
C LEU A 29 22.45 9.88 -17.53
N LYS A 30 23.64 10.35 -17.94
CA LYS A 30 23.79 11.29 -19.05
C LYS A 30 23.33 10.59 -20.34
N ARG A 31 22.05 10.71 -20.71
CA ARG A 31 21.60 10.53 -22.10
C ARG A 31 20.20 11.09 -22.28
N ARG A 32 20.11 12.06 -23.19
CA ARG A 32 18.96 12.63 -23.93
C ARG A 32 17.59 12.57 -23.20
N ILE A 33 17.19 13.73 -22.70
CA ILE A 33 15.82 14.03 -22.31
C ILE A 33 14.96 13.95 -23.58
N MET A 34 14.16 12.90 -23.73
CA MET A 34 13.03 12.91 -24.65
C MET A 34 11.80 13.39 -23.86
N PRO A 35 11.15 14.48 -24.25
CA PRO A 35 9.87 14.84 -23.69
C PRO A 35 8.83 13.83 -24.19
N PHE A 36 8.41 12.93 -23.33
CA PHE A 36 7.26 12.07 -23.62
C PHE A 36 5.99 12.92 -23.41
N PHE A 37 5.50 13.52 -24.46
CA PHE A 37 4.17 14.13 -24.47
C PHE A 37 3.15 12.99 -24.63
N ILE A 38 2.49 12.57 -23.56
CA ILE A 38 1.29 11.79 -23.68
C ILE A 38 0.16 12.77 -24.03
N CYS A 39 -0.18 12.84 -25.31
CA CYS A 39 -1.31 13.59 -25.79
C CYS A 39 -2.60 12.83 -25.37
N LEU A 40 -3.25 13.27 -24.29
CA LEU A 40 -4.51 12.74 -23.79
C LEU A 40 -5.74 13.17 -24.62
N SER A 41 -5.53 13.92 -25.69
CA SER A 41 -6.61 14.53 -26.50
C SER A 41 -7.40 13.55 -27.37
N ALA A 42 -7.08 12.27 -27.40
CA ALA A 42 -7.76 11.27 -28.23
C ALA A 42 -8.44 10.15 -27.41
N MET A 43 -8.48 10.25 -26.09
CA MET A 43 -9.26 9.30 -25.29
C MET A 43 -10.70 9.78 -25.21
N ASN A 44 -11.63 8.98 -25.75
CA ASN A 44 -13.06 9.09 -25.45
C ASN A 44 -13.21 9.37 -23.95
N PRO A 45 -14.18 10.21 -23.54
CA PRO A 45 -14.42 10.45 -22.12
C PRO A 45 -14.70 9.08 -21.47
N LEU A 46 -13.69 8.54 -20.83
CA LEU A 46 -13.84 7.34 -20.02
C LEU A 46 -14.88 7.69 -18.98
N ASN A 47 -15.96 6.94 -18.96
CA ASN A 47 -16.97 7.08 -17.92
C ASN A 47 -16.36 6.54 -16.62
N LEU A 48 -15.44 7.31 -16.05
CA LEU A 48 -14.72 6.95 -14.82
C LEU A 48 -15.69 7.05 -13.64
N PRO A 49 -15.65 6.10 -12.72
CA PRO A 49 -16.42 6.21 -11.49
C PRO A 49 -15.95 7.45 -10.73
N GLN A 50 -16.89 8.16 -10.12
CA GLN A 50 -16.54 9.36 -9.31
C GLN A 50 -15.82 9.01 -8.02
N GLU A 51 -15.98 7.79 -7.55
CA GLU A 51 -15.34 7.27 -6.35
C GLU A 51 -14.59 5.98 -6.66
N LEU A 52 -13.38 5.88 -6.18
CA LEU A 52 -12.59 4.65 -6.23
C LEU A 52 -12.58 4.00 -4.83
N PRO A 53 -12.85 2.69 -4.76
CA PRO A 53 -12.81 1.96 -3.51
C PRO A 53 -11.35 1.74 -3.03
N ILE A 54 -10.66 2.82 -2.75
CA ILE A 54 -9.25 2.85 -2.32
C ILE A 54 -9.16 3.74 -1.08
N ALA A 55 -8.49 3.26 -0.03
CA ALA A 55 -8.23 4.05 1.15
C ALA A 55 -6.79 3.91 1.59
N ARG A 56 -6.19 5.02 2.05
CA ARG A 56 -4.85 5.03 2.65
C ARG A 56 -4.97 5.24 4.14
N TYR A 57 -4.36 4.35 4.89
CA TYR A 57 -4.31 4.36 6.34
C TYR A 57 -2.87 4.54 6.80
N ARG A 58 -2.68 5.28 7.88
CA ARG A 58 -1.39 5.37 8.58
C ARG A 58 -1.49 4.62 9.89
N LEU A 59 -0.63 3.62 10.03
CA LEU A 59 -0.50 2.85 11.27
C LEU A 59 0.65 3.44 12.07
N HIS A 60 0.37 3.83 13.31
CA HIS A 60 1.33 4.40 14.25
C HIS A 60 1.67 3.37 15.32
N PHE A 61 2.96 3.24 15.59
CA PHE A 61 3.49 2.36 16.62
C PHE A 61 4.35 3.15 17.59
N THR A 62 4.28 2.80 18.87
CA THR A 62 5.25 3.22 19.88
C THR A 62 6.20 2.07 20.13
N LEU A 63 7.48 2.26 19.91
CA LEU A 63 8.48 1.21 20.03
C LEU A 63 8.79 0.94 21.49
N THR A 64 8.81 -0.34 21.88
CA THR A 64 9.21 -0.78 23.22
C THR A 64 10.67 -1.26 23.26
N HIS A 65 11.22 -1.60 22.08
CA HIS A 65 12.61 -2.00 21.89
C HIS A 65 13.16 -1.31 20.65
N ASP A 66 14.47 -1.19 20.57
CA ASP A 66 15.16 -0.61 19.41
C ASP A 66 14.80 -1.37 18.15
N LEU A 67 14.39 -0.63 17.12
CA LEU A 67 14.00 -1.18 15.82
C LEU A 67 15.05 -0.84 14.78
N GLN A 68 15.63 -1.87 14.15
CA GLN A 68 16.52 -1.71 13.02
C GLN A 68 15.88 -2.27 11.75
N LEU A 69 15.74 -1.41 10.74
CA LEU A 69 15.15 -1.72 9.45
C LEU A 69 16.13 -1.43 8.31
N PRO A 70 16.02 -2.13 7.18
CA PRO A 70 16.77 -1.76 5.98
C PRO A 70 16.26 -0.42 5.41
N PRO A 71 17.02 0.26 4.54
CA PRO A 71 16.61 1.51 3.91
C PRO A 71 15.26 1.45 3.18
N TYR A 72 14.90 0.27 2.66
CA TYR A 72 13.61 0.00 2.01
C TYR A 72 12.81 -1.00 2.84
N ALA A 73 12.21 -0.51 3.93
CA ALA A 73 11.55 -1.36 4.92
C ALA A 73 10.24 -2.02 4.43
N ALA A 74 9.65 -1.57 3.33
CA ALA A 74 8.38 -2.09 2.85
C ALA A 74 8.40 -3.60 2.55
N SER A 75 9.51 -4.12 2.02
CA SER A 75 9.68 -5.57 1.78
C SER A 75 9.75 -6.36 3.08
N THR A 76 10.44 -5.84 4.10
CA THR A 76 10.51 -6.44 5.43
C THR A 76 9.14 -6.47 6.09
N LEU A 77 8.43 -5.34 6.07
CA LEU A 77 7.06 -5.26 6.62
C LEU A 77 6.10 -6.21 5.88
N ARG A 78 6.22 -6.32 4.55
CA ARG A 78 5.42 -7.28 3.79
C ARG A 78 5.69 -8.72 4.18
N GLY A 79 6.95 -9.11 4.33
CA GLY A 79 7.33 -10.46 4.76
C GLY A 79 6.78 -10.80 6.14
N VAL A 80 6.97 -9.89 7.10
CA VAL A 80 6.45 -10.04 8.46
C VAL A 80 4.92 -10.12 8.47
N PHE A 81 4.26 -9.27 7.70
CA PHE A 81 2.81 -9.26 7.53
C PHE A 81 2.30 -10.60 6.98
N GLY A 82 2.92 -11.11 5.91
CA GLY A 82 2.53 -12.38 5.29
C GLY A 82 2.59 -13.56 6.26
N HIS A 83 3.70 -13.69 7.00
CA HIS A 83 3.84 -14.74 8.00
C HIS A 83 2.84 -14.59 9.16
N ALA A 84 2.64 -13.37 9.65
CA ALA A 84 1.71 -13.11 10.74
C ALA A 84 0.25 -13.34 10.32
N LEU A 85 -0.12 -12.92 9.10
CA LEU A 85 -1.46 -13.13 8.54
C LEU A 85 -1.75 -14.61 8.29
N LEU A 86 -0.78 -15.34 7.75
CA LEU A 86 -0.91 -16.79 7.57
C LEU A 86 -1.21 -17.48 8.91
N ALA A 87 -0.43 -17.15 9.93
CA ALA A 87 -0.59 -17.75 11.25
C ALA A 87 -1.90 -17.35 11.96
N ALA A 88 -2.41 -16.13 11.71
CA ALA A 88 -3.58 -15.61 12.43
C ALA A 88 -4.90 -15.87 11.71
N ALA A 89 -4.91 -15.99 10.38
CA ALA A 89 -6.14 -15.93 9.59
C ALA A 89 -6.27 -17.02 8.51
N CYS A 90 -5.27 -17.89 8.35
CA CYS A 90 -5.43 -19.03 7.44
C CYS A 90 -6.42 -20.03 8.02
N THR A 91 -7.43 -20.38 7.22
CA THR A 91 -8.48 -21.35 7.59
C THR A 91 -8.33 -22.69 6.88
N CYS A 92 -7.21 -22.92 6.17
CA CYS A 92 -6.96 -24.16 5.46
C CYS A 92 -6.40 -25.22 6.40
N ASP A 93 -6.80 -26.48 6.21
CA ASP A 93 -6.33 -27.63 7.03
C ASP A 93 -4.80 -27.82 6.94
N THR A 94 -4.24 -27.47 5.80
CA THR A 94 -2.79 -27.42 5.58
C THR A 94 -2.43 -26.07 5.01
N PRO A 95 -1.37 -25.41 5.52
CA PRO A 95 -0.95 -24.10 5.00
C PRO A 95 -0.28 -24.19 3.62
N GLN A 96 -0.57 -25.23 2.86
CA GLN A 96 -0.01 -25.47 1.53
C GLN A 96 -0.91 -24.86 0.46
N THR A 97 -0.29 -24.32 -0.58
CA THR A 97 -0.97 -23.81 -1.77
C THR A 97 -1.55 -24.96 -2.62
N PRO A 98 -2.72 -24.77 -3.25
CA PRO A 98 -3.53 -23.55 -3.23
C PRO A 98 -4.42 -23.44 -1.99
N HIS A 99 -4.52 -22.23 -1.42
CA HIS A 99 -5.46 -21.94 -0.35
C HIS A 99 -6.91 -21.97 -0.86
N LEU A 100 -7.86 -22.17 0.06
CA LEU A 100 -9.28 -22.07 -0.26
C LEU A 100 -9.64 -20.64 -0.68
N PRO A 101 -10.57 -20.45 -1.63
CA PRO A 101 -10.94 -19.11 -2.14
C PRO A 101 -11.52 -18.16 -1.08
N ASP A 102 -12.10 -18.69 -0.01
CA ASP A 102 -12.66 -17.95 1.12
C ASP A 102 -11.66 -17.76 2.27
N CYS A 103 -10.45 -18.32 2.17
CA CYS A 103 -9.40 -18.12 3.16
C CYS A 103 -8.99 -16.64 3.24
N PRO A 104 -9.07 -15.99 4.40
CA PRO A 104 -8.73 -14.58 4.55
C PRO A 104 -7.27 -14.27 4.19
N TYR A 105 -6.35 -15.21 4.46
CA TYR A 105 -4.96 -15.08 4.02
C TYR A 105 -4.87 -14.99 2.50
N ALA A 106 -5.52 -15.93 1.79
CA ALA A 106 -5.50 -15.94 0.33
C ALA A 106 -6.12 -14.68 -0.25
N GLN A 107 -7.27 -14.24 0.26
CA GLN A 107 -7.96 -13.05 -0.24
C GLN A 107 -7.13 -11.77 -0.11
N ILE A 108 -6.24 -11.70 0.89
CA ILE A 108 -5.43 -10.50 1.15
C ILE A 108 -4.03 -10.65 0.58
N PHE A 109 -3.35 -11.78 0.80
CA PHE A 109 -1.92 -11.91 0.52
C PHE A 109 -1.59 -12.65 -0.78
N GLU A 110 -2.36 -13.71 -1.10
CA GLU A 110 -2.20 -14.56 -2.29
C GLU A 110 -3.53 -14.74 -3.01
N PRO A 111 -4.07 -13.67 -3.63
CA PRO A 111 -5.38 -13.74 -4.25
C PRO A 111 -5.42 -14.79 -5.36
N ALA A 112 -6.51 -15.55 -5.39
CA ALA A 112 -6.73 -16.60 -6.37
C ALA A 112 -6.79 -16.03 -7.81
N PRO A 113 -6.41 -16.83 -8.82
CA PRO A 113 -6.53 -16.45 -10.22
C PRO A 113 -7.95 -15.97 -10.56
N CYS A 114 -8.05 -14.90 -11.35
CA CYS A 114 -9.31 -14.32 -11.78
C CYS A 114 -9.45 -14.45 -13.30
N ALA A 115 -10.51 -15.13 -13.75
CA ALA A 115 -10.77 -15.36 -15.17
C ALA A 115 -11.03 -14.08 -15.97
N ASP A 116 -11.56 -13.05 -15.29
CA ASP A 116 -11.92 -11.77 -15.89
C ASP A 116 -10.73 -10.82 -16.10
N LEU A 117 -9.54 -11.19 -15.62
CA LEU A 117 -8.34 -10.38 -15.78
C LEU A 117 -7.54 -10.80 -17.03
N PRO A 118 -6.90 -9.85 -17.73
CA PRO A 118 -6.12 -10.16 -18.93
C PRO A 118 -4.78 -10.84 -18.62
N GLY A 119 -4.39 -11.76 -19.48
CA GLY A 119 -3.02 -12.30 -19.58
C GLY A 119 -2.39 -12.81 -18.28
N SER A 120 -1.20 -12.36 -17.99
CA SER A 120 -0.41 -12.76 -16.82
C SER A 120 -1.04 -12.36 -15.47
N ILE A 121 -1.82 -11.30 -15.44
CA ILE A 121 -2.52 -10.84 -14.23
C ILE A 121 -3.61 -11.83 -13.82
N ARG A 122 -4.19 -12.56 -14.80
CA ARG A 122 -5.19 -13.59 -14.52
C ARG A 122 -4.67 -14.71 -13.62
N GLN A 123 -3.42 -15.13 -13.83
CA GLN A 123 -2.81 -16.25 -13.10
C GLN A 123 -2.26 -15.84 -11.73
N SER A 124 -1.80 -14.61 -11.63
CA SER A 124 -1.22 -14.06 -10.40
C SER A 124 -1.70 -12.63 -10.19
N PRO A 125 -2.95 -12.44 -9.74
CA PRO A 125 -3.45 -11.11 -9.47
C PRO A 125 -2.66 -10.45 -8.36
N PRO A 126 -2.45 -9.12 -8.45
CA PRO A 126 -1.75 -8.40 -7.40
C PRO A 126 -2.55 -8.43 -6.09
N PRO A 127 -1.86 -8.48 -4.95
CA PRO A 127 -2.54 -8.39 -3.66
C PRO A 127 -3.24 -7.03 -3.53
N PRO A 128 -4.43 -6.98 -2.89
CA PRO A 128 -5.25 -5.77 -2.83
C PRO A 128 -4.77 -4.80 -1.74
N TYR A 129 -3.47 -4.70 -1.53
CA TYR A 129 -2.85 -3.75 -0.60
C TYR A 129 -1.48 -3.29 -1.09
N LEU A 130 -1.05 -2.13 -0.58
CA LEU A 130 0.32 -1.64 -0.68
C LEU A 130 0.80 -1.21 0.70
N ILE A 131 2.08 -1.47 1.00
CA ILE A 131 2.76 -0.94 2.18
C ILE A 131 3.72 0.14 1.70
N GLU A 132 3.53 1.35 2.19
CA GLU A 132 4.35 2.50 1.84
C GLU A 132 5.13 2.95 3.08
N THR A 133 6.44 2.94 2.98
CA THR A 133 7.34 3.44 4.02
C THR A 133 7.94 4.77 3.56
N PRO A 134 8.37 5.64 4.48
CA PRO A 134 9.08 6.85 4.09
C PRO A 134 10.28 6.51 3.21
N LEU A 135 10.45 7.25 2.10
CA LEU A 135 11.54 7.02 1.14
C LEU A 135 12.91 7.36 1.71
N VAL A 136 12.94 8.35 2.60
CA VAL A 136 14.12 8.76 3.36
C VAL A 136 13.75 8.64 4.83
N ALA A 137 14.20 7.59 5.46
CA ALA A 137 13.96 7.34 6.87
C ALA A 137 15.26 6.86 7.54
N PRO A 138 15.40 7.10 8.84
CA PRO A 138 16.41 6.40 9.62
C PRO A 138 16.28 4.89 9.46
N THR A 139 17.36 4.17 9.56
CA THR A 139 17.37 2.69 9.61
C THR A 139 17.32 2.17 11.03
N HIS A 140 17.52 3.04 12.02
CA HIS A 140 17.49 2.74 13.44
C HIS A 140 16.55 3.69 14.16
N PHE A 141 15.67 3.12 14.99
CA PHE A 141 14.71 3.82 15.82
C PHE A 141 14.86 3.33 17.26
N PRO A 142 15.15 4.20 18.23
CA PRO A 142 15.32 3.79 19.63
C PRO A 142 14.00 3.41 20.28
N ALA A 143 14.06 2.64 21.37
CA ALA A 143 12.93 2.38 22.24
C ALA A 143 12.29 3.70 22.70
N GLY A 144 10.98 3.74 22.80
CA GLY A 144 10.19 4.95 23.06
C GLY A 144 9.91 5.81 21.85
N ALA A 145 10.59 5.61 20.72
CA ALA A 145 10.32 6.37 19.50
C ALA A 145 8.99 5.94 18.85
N GLY A 146 8.39 6.87 18.10
CA GLY A 146 7.28 6.58 17.18
C GLY A 146 7.80 6.02 15.86
N TYR A 147 7.12 4.98 15.35
CA TYR A 147 7.31 4.49 14.00
C TYR A 147 5.97 4.46 13.27
N ALA A 148 5.93 4.89 12.02
CA ALA A 148 4.70 4.86 11.23
C ALA A 148 4.99 4.47 9.77
N PHE A 149 4.02 3.81 9.17
CA PHE A 149 3.99 3.53 7.74
C PHE A 149 2.56 3.61 7.21
N ASP A 150 2.42 3.79 5.91
CA ASP A 150 1.12 3.87 5.28
C ASP A 150 0.74 2.51 4.65
N LEU A 151 -0.54 2.17 4.78
CA LEU A 151 -1.18 1.00 4.21
C LEU A 151 -2.29 1.45 3.26
N VAL A 152 -2.15 1.16 1.98
CA VAL A 152 -3.20 1.43 1.00
C VAL A 152 -3.98 0.14 0.75
N LEU A 153 -5.30 0.19 0.90
CA LEU A 153 -6.20 -0.95 0.70
C LEU A 153 -7.13 -0.70 -0.49
N PHE A 154 -7.33 -1.74 -1.29
CA PHE A 154 -8.12 -1.69 -2.52
C PHE A 154 -9.37 -2.56 -2.43
N GLY A 155 -10.47 -2.06 -2.97
CA GLY A 155 -11.71 -2.81 -3.09
C GLY A 155 -12.22 -3.34 -1.74
N ARG A 156 -12.50 -4.62 -1.68
CA ARG A 156 -13.02 -5.29 -0.47
C ARG A 156 -12.02 -5.38 0.68
N ALA A 157 -10.71 -5.34 0.39
CA ALA A 157 -9.69 -5.40 1.43
C ALA A 157 -9.77 -4.24 2.43
N ARG A 158 -10.44 -3.13 2.09
CA ARG A 158 -10.71 -2.03 3.02
C ARG A 158 -11.51 -2.48 4.25
N HIS A 159 -12.40 -3.46 4.09
CA HIS A 159 -13.17 -4.03 5.19
C HIS A 159 -12.34 -4.95 6.09
N SER A 160 -11.17 -5.37 5.63
CA SER A 160 -10.23 -6.18 6.40
C SER A 160 -9.25 -5.35 7.24
N LEU A 161 -9.41 -4.01 7.27
CA LEU A 161 -8.54 -3.14 8.08
C LEU A 161 -8.41 -3.59 9.55
N PRO A 162 -9.49 -3.99 10.27
CA PRO A 162 -9.35 -4.44 11.65
C PRO A 162 -8.45 -5.69 11.79
N LEU A 163 -8.62 -6.66 10.88
CA LEU A 163 -7.78 -7.86 10.87
C LEU A 163 -6.32 -7.50 10.56
N ILE A 164 -6.08 -6.69 9.53
CA ILE A 164 -4.73 -6.30 9.11
C ILE A 164 -4.03 -5.53 10.23
N ALA A 165 -4.73 -4.61 10.89
CA ALA A 165 -4.19 -3.84 12.02
C ALA A 165 -3.82 -4.76 13.20
N ALA A 166 -4.67 -5.73 13.54
CA ALA A 166 -4.41 -6.72 14.59
C ALA A 166 -3.19 -7.60 14.26
N VAL A 167 -3.06 -8.01 12.99
CA VAL A 167 -1.92 -8.80 12.51
C VAL A 167 -0.62 -8.01 12.63
N PHE A 168 -0.60 -6.73 12.23
CA PHE A 168 0.58 -5.88 12.43
C PHE A 168 0.88 -5.63 13.90
N ALA A 169 -0.15 -5.42 14.74
CA ALA A 169 0.06 -5.27 16.18
C ALA A 169 0.72 -6.52 16.78
N GLN A 170 0.26 -7.72 16.43
CA GLN A 170 0.90 -8.98 16.84
C GLN A 170 2.34 -9.11 16.32
N ALA A 171 2.58 -8.73 15.06
CA ALA A 171 3.89 -8.81 14.45
C ALA A 171 4.91 -7.91 15.19
N PHE A 172 4.51 -6.67 15.49
CA PHE A 172 5.33 -5.74 16.26
C PHE A 172 5.54 -6.21 17.71
N ALA A 173 4.53 -6.81 18.34
CA ALA A 173 4.67 -7.36 19.69
C ALA A 173 5.63 -8.55 19.74
N LYS A 174 5.63 -9.43 18.72
CA LYS A 174 6.55 -10.56 18.60
C LYS A 174 7.98 -10.13 18.28
N GLY A 175 8.12 -9.08 17.50
CA GLY A 175 9.39 -8.52 17.05
C GLY A 175 9.60 -8.65 15.55
N LEU A 176 10.27 -7.65 14.99
CA LEU A 176 10.62 -7.55 13.58
C LEU A 176 11.97 -6.84 13.38
N GLY A 177 12.42 -6.77 12.12
CA GLY A 177 13.71 -6.20 11.77
C GLY A 177 14.89 -7.13 12.07
N ALA A 178 16.07 -6.56 12.30
CA ALA A 178 17.28 -7.35 12.55
C ALA A 178 17.09 -8.24 13.78
N ASN A 179 17.29 -9.54 13.61
CA ASN A 179 17.15 -10.56 14.64
C ASN A 179 15.80 -10.57 15.39
N ASN A 180 14.74 -10.01 14.79
CA ASN A 180 13.43 -9.82 15.42
C ASN A 180 13.49 -9.05 16.75
N ALA A 181 14.48 -8.17 16.89
CA ALA A 181 14.71 -7.44 18.15
C ALA A 181 13.76 -6.25 18.31
N GLY A 182 13.32 -5.64 17.22
CA GLY A 182 12.44 -4.48 17.24
C GLY A 182 11.03 -4.84 17.65
N LYS A 183 10.54 -4.26 18.77
CA LYS A 183 9.17 -4.47 19.26
C LYS A 183 8.46 -3.14 19.46
N GLY A 184 7.14 -3.18 19.37
CA GLY A 184 6.30 -2.00 19.56
C GLY A 184 4.84 -2.35 19.73
N GLU A 185 4.08 -1.34 20.11
CA GLU A 185 2.63 -1.41 20.30
C GLU A 185 1.94 -0.50 19.30
N LEU A 186 0.83 -0.94 18.72
CA LEU A 186 -0.01 -0.12 17.86
C LEU A 186 -0.63 0.99 18.70
N SER A 187 -0.22 2.23 18.45
CA SER A 187 -0.66 3.40 19.20
C SER A 187 -1.81 4.16 18.54
N GLY A 188 -2.01 3.97 17.23
CA GLY A 188 -3.11 4.62 16.53
C GLY A 188 -3.21 4.23 15.07
N ILE A 189 -4.39 4.50 14.50
CA ILE A 189 -4.68 4.36 13.07
C ILE A 189 -5.33 5.66 12.61
N ALA A 190 -4.84 6.21 11.51
CA ALA A 190 -5.43 7.36 10.86
C ALA A 190 -5.76 7.04 9.40
N VAL A 191 -6.81 7.67 8.85
CA VAL A 191 -7.20 7.56 7.44
C VAL A 191 -6.92 8.86 6.72
N GLN A 192 -6.40 8.78 5.50
CA GLN A 192 -6.17 9.97 4.66
C GLN A 192 -7.48 10.51 4.13
N GLN A 193 -7.69 11.82 4.32
CA GLN A 193 -8.84 12.56 3.81
C GLN A 193 -8.60 13.06 2.38
N ALA A 194 -9.64 13.57 1.73
CA ALA A 194 -9.58 14.10 0.36
C ALA A 194 -8.60 15.28 0.21
N ASP A 195 -8.41 16.08 1.24
CA ASP A 195 -7.45 17.19 1.27
C ASP A 195 -6.00 16.76 1.54
N GLY A 196 -5.78 15.44 1.72
CA GLY A 196 -4.47 14.86 2.03
C GLY A 196 -4.10 14.84 3.51
N SER A 197 -4.91 15.45 4.39
CA SER A 197 -4.74 15.36 5.84
C SER A 197 -5.05 13.95 6.36
N PHE A 198 -4.66 13.65 7.60
CA PHE A 198 -4.96 12.39 8.24
C PHE A 198 -5.89 12.59 9.43
N LEU A 199 -7.02 11.86 9.42
CA LEU A 199 -7.97 11.78 10.53
C LEU A 199 -7.71 10.53 11.36
N THR A 200 -7.47 10.69 12.65
CA THR A 200 -7.34 9.55 13.57
C THR A 200 -8.69 8.84 13.73
N ILE A 201 -8.70 7.54 13.47
CA ILE A 201 -9.90 6.68 13.54
C ILE A 201 -9.81 5.61 14.62
N SER A 202 -8.65 5.42 15.23
CA SER A 202 -8.44 4.52 16.36
C SER A 202 -7.20 4.95 17.14
N GLU A 203 -7.27 4.89 18.47
CA GLU A 203 -6.17 5.15 19.38
C GLU A 203 -6.06 4.02 20.41
N ARG A 204 -4.81 3.55 20.67
CA ARG A 204 -4.47 2.57 21.72
C ARG A 204 -5.48 1.41 21.89
N GLY A 205 -5.80 0.74 20.79
CA GLY A 205 -6.68 -0.41 20.84
C GLY A 205 -8.17 -0.09 20.97
N SER A 206 -8.56 1.17 20.85
CA SER A 206 -9.97 1.53 20.73
C SER A 206 -10.56 0.96 19.41
N PRO A 207 -11.87 0.70 19.36
CA PRO A 207 -12.54 0.30 18.14
C PRO A 207 -12.28 1.33 17.02
N ILE A 208 -12.15 0.84 15.80
CA ILE A 208 -11.98 1.72 14.62
C ILE A 208 -13.29 2.47 14.40
N ALA A 209 -13.23 3.80 14.45
CA ALA A 209 -14.39 4.66 14.21
C ALA A 209 -14.86 4.56 12.74
N LEU A 210 -16.15 4.81 12.53
CA LEU A 210 -16.70 4.94 11.18
C LEU A 210 -16.03 6.11 10.46
N HIS A 211 -15.61 5.89 9.22
CA HIS A 211 -14.87 6.86 8.43
C HIS A 211 -15.16 6.67 6.94
N ASP A 212 -14.93 7.73 6.15
CA ASP A 212 -14.92 7.63 4.70
C ASP A 212 -13.65 6.89 4.25
N ASN A 213 -13.84 5.88 3.42
CA ASN A 213 -12.77 5.02 2.94
C ASN A 213 -12.74 4.90 1.41
N HIS A 214 -13.10 5.99 0.71
CA HIS A 214 -13.06 6.11 -0.73
C HIS A 214 -12.17 7.27 -1.14
N ILE A 215 -11.51 7.12 -2.30
CA ILE A 215 -10.91 8.24 -3.00
C ILE A 215 -11.95 8.82 -3.95
N ARG A 216 -12.25 10.11 -3.80
CA ARG A 216 -13.06 10.85 -4.76
C ARG A 216 -12.19 11.35 -5.89
N LEU A 217 -12.63 11.10 -7.12
CA LEU A 217 -11.95 11.63 -8.28
C LEU A 217 -12.38 13.10 -8.52
N PRO A 218 -11.47 13.96 -9.02
CA PRO A 218 -11.82 15.34 -9.30
C PRO A 218 -12.82 15.41 -10.45
N GLU A 219 -13.75 16.36 -10.40
CA GLU A 219 -14.72 16.60 -11.47
C GLU A 219 -14.07 17.02 -12.78
N ARG A 220 -12.89 17.64 -12.71
CA ARG A 220 -12.09 18.07 -13.86
C ARG A 220 -10.71 17.46 -13.79
N TYR A 221 -10.29 16.85 -14.87
CA TYR A 221 -8.97 16.27 -15.01
C TYR A 221 -8.03 17.30 -15.65
N PRO A 222 -6.80 17.43 -15.15
CA PRO A 222 -5.79 18.25 -15.81
C PRO A 222 -5.45 17.65 -17.16
N THR A 223 -5.23 18.51 -18.15
CA THR A 223 -4.80 18.10 -19.50
C THR A 223 -3.33 17.64 -19.52
N GLN A 224 -2.58 17.95 -18.47
CA GLN A 224 -1.17 17.58 -18.32
C GLN A 224 -0.91 17.10 -16.90
N ALA A 225 -0.04 16.10 -16.77
CA ALA A 225 0.40 15.56 -15.48
C ALA A 225 1.94 15.46 -15.46
N ARG A 226 2.53 15.80 -14.31
CA ARG A 226 3.95 15.54 -14.04
C ARG A 226 4.05 14.25 -13.22
N ILE A 227 4.80 13.29 -13.73
CA ILE A 227 5.10 12.04 -13.04
C ILE A 227 6.57 12.06 -12.63
N GLN A 228 6.83 11.92 -11.31
CA GLN A 228 8.17 11.80 -10.77
C GLN A 228 8.33 10.40 -10.18
N LEU A 229 9.29 9.64 -10.68
CA LEU A 229 9.67 8.36 -10.11
C LEU A 229 10.65 8.61 -8.96
N LEU A 230 10.26 8.23 -7.75
CA LEU A 230 11.05 8.41 -6.52
C LEU A 230 11.86 7.16 -6.17
N THR A 231 11.50 6.01 -6.77
CA THR A 231 12.19 4.72 -6.61
C THR A 231 12.45 4.12 -7.99
N PRO A 232 13.41 3.19 -8.13
CA PRO A 232 13.62 2.48 -9.38
C PRO A 232 12.35 1.78 -9.86
N LEU A 233 11.99 1.98 -11.14
CA LEU A 233 10.88 1.31 -11.80
C LEU A 233 11.42 0.15 -12.63
N ARG A 234 10.91 -1.07 -12.38
CA ARG A 234 11.16 -2.22 -13.24
C ARG A 234 9.95 -2.45 -14.15
N ILE A 235 10.17 -2.30 -15.45
CA ILE A 235 9.17 -2.63 -16.47
C ILE A 235 9.51 -4.02 -16.98
N GLN A 236 8.56 -4.96 -16.92
CA GLN A 236 8.65 -6.26 -17.59
C GLN A 236 7.98 -6.11 -18.96
N GLN A 237 8.69 -6.50 -20.00
CA GLN A 237 8.16 -6.58 -21.36
C GLN A 237 7.47 -7.91 -21.58
#